data_e464014140a239d854a9dded9833a6b1
#
_entry.id   e464014140a239d854a9dded9833a6b1
#
_cell.length_a   1.000
_cell.length_b   1.000
_cell.length_c   1.000
_cell.angle_alpha   90.00
_cell.angle_beta   90.00
_cell.angle_gamma   90.00
#
_symmetry.space_group_name_H-M   'P 1'
#
loop_
_entity.id
_entity.type
_entity.pdbx_description
1 polymer ?
#
loop_
_entity_poly.entity_id
_entity_poly.type
_entity_poly.pdbx_seq_one_letter_code
_entity_poly.pdbx_strand_id
1 'polypeptide(L)'
;FYSNVMSKDEAKKWKENDQIFSMATIIRSGQVVQVPGDFLLIGDVNPGGQIRSNGNVFVLGNIKGIIHAGFEGNENAVVAGKFLYPSQVRIADKVYGFDSEDYKEVTETDLFSAFVNDAGEIVIDGIHKIRKIRPEISNFQGGR
;
A
#
# COMPACT_ATOMS: atom_id res chain seq x y z
N PHE A 1 -1.42 -5.12 18.79
CA PHE A 1 -2.14 -4.75 17.56
C PHE A 1 -1.21 -4.61 16.37
N TYR A 2 -0.12 -3.87 16.55
CA TYR A 2 0.76 -3.57 15.42
C TYR A 2 1.57 -4.76 14.93
N SER A 3 1.88 -5.67 15.80
CA SER A 3 2.72 -6.82 15.46
C SER A 3 1.91 -8.02 15.00
N ASN A 4 0.60 -7.94 15.06
CA ASN A 4 -0.27 -9.08 14.80
C ASN A 4 -1.38 -8.72 13.84
N VAL A 5 -1.95 -9.75 13.26
CA VAL A 5 -3.17 -9.64 12.48
C VAL A 5 -4.31 -9.30 13.42
N MET A 6 -5.18 -8.40 13.03
CA MET A 6 -6.33 -8.05 13.84
C MET A 6 -7.26 -9.26 14.01
N SER A 7 -8.07 -9.22 15.06
CA SER A 7 -9.02 -10.30 15.31
C SER A 7 -10.07 -10.38 14.21
N LYS A 8 -10.71 -11.56 14.11
CA LYS A 8 -11.76 -11.75 13.10
C LYS A 8 -12.93 -10.80 13.32
N ASP A 9 -13.27 -10.53 14.58
CA ASP A 9 -14.38 -9.64 14.89
C ASP A 9 -14.07 -8.20 14.50
N GLU A 10 -12.86 -7.76 14.77
CA GLU A 10 -12.43 -6.43 14.35
C GLU A 10 -12.42 -6.29 12.83
N ALA A 11 -11.88 -7.28 12.14
CA ALA A 11 -11.82 -7.27 10.68
C ALA A 11 -13.22 -7.22 10.08
N LYS A 12 -14.13 -8.01 10.62
CA LYS A 12 -15.51 -8.05 10.13
C LYS A 12 -16.22 -6.73 10.34
N LYS A 13 -16.04 -6.13 11.54
CA LYS A 13 -16.66 -4.86 11.85
C LYS A 13 -16.17 -3.74 10.92
N TRP A 14 -14.87 -3.70 10.68
CA TRP A 14 -14.28 -2.70 9.79
C TRP A 14 -14.78 -2.86 8.37
N LYS A 15 -14.86 -4.09 7.91
CA LYS A 15 -15.34 -4.38 6.56
C LYS A 15 -16.80 -3.92 6.36
N GLU A 16 -17.62 -4.11 7.38
CA GLU A 16 -19.02 -3.69 7.33
C GLU A 16 -19.17 -2.16 7.28
N ASN A 17 -18.25 -1.45 7.93
CA ASN A 17 -18.27 0.00 7.98
C ASN A 17 -17.70 0.65 6.73
N ASP A 18 -17.06 -0.12 5.87
CA ASP A 18 -16.48 0.36 4.61
C ASP A 18 -15.62 1.61 4.82
N GLN A 19 -14.79 1.59 5.85
CA GLN A 19 -13.94 2.72 6.20
C GLN A 19 -12.49 2.46 5.82
N ILE A 20 -11.76 3.55 5.58
CA ILE A 20 -10.32 3.48 5.40
C ILE A 20 -9.69 3.40 6.79
N PHE A 21 -8.80 2.45 6.98
CA PHE A 21 -8.06 2.31 8.23
C PHE A 21 -6.83 3.18 8.19
N SER A 22 -6.61 3.94 9.26
CA SER A 22 -5.46 4.84 9.30
C SER A 22 -4.71 4.66 10.61
N MET A 23 -3.40 4.84 10.53
CA MET A 23 -2.51 4.81 11.69
C MET A 23 -1.45 5.87 11.53
N ALA A 24 -1.06 6.48 12.64
CA ALA A 24 0.08 7.39 12.68
C ALA A 24 1.16 6.74 13.52
N THR A 25 2.10 6.07 12.88
CA THR A 25 3.13 5.30 13.57
C THR A 25 4.26 4.94 12.61
N ILE A 26 5.30 4.33 13.16
CA ILE A 26 6.37 3.72 12.38
C ILE A 26 6.20 2.22 12.48
N ILE A 27 6.19 1.55 11.33
CA ILE A 27 6.14 0.09 11.29
C ILE A 27 7.57 -0.42 11.27
N ARG A 28 7.96 -1.10 12.33
CA ARG A 28 9.33 -1.49 12.57
C ARG A 28 9.61 -2.91 12.10
N SER A 29 10.88 -3.24 12.01
CA SER A 29 11.32 -4.57 11.64
C SER A 29 10.61 -5.63 12.48
N GLY A 30 10.10 -6.66 11.84
CA GLY A 30 9.39 -7.75 12.49
C GLY A 30 7.91 -7.49 12.72
N GLN A 31 7.43 -6.28 12.47
CA GLN A 31 6.01 -5.97 12.63
C GLN A 31 5.26 -6.19 11.34
N VAL A 32 4.07 -6.75 11.44
CA VAL A 32 3.16 -6.94 10.32
C VAL A 32 1.82 -6.34 10.70
N VAL A 33 1.37 -5.38 9.91
CA VAL A 33 0.04 -4.80 10.07
C VAL A 33 -0.84 -5.33 8.94
N GLN A 34 -1.97 -5.90 9.27
CA GLN A 34 -2.89 -6.43 8.27
C GLN A 34 -4.28 -5.87 8.50
N VAL A 35 -4.87 -5.32 7.45
CA VAL A 35 -6.21 -4.72 7.51
C VAL A 35 -7.07 -5.25 6.36
N PRO A 36 -8.40 -5.31 6.56
CA PRO A 36 -9.28 -5.89 5.53
C PRO A 36 -9.69 -4.91 4.44
N GLY A 37 -9.40 -3.63 4.58
CA GLY A 37 -9.76 -2.62 3.61
C GLY A 37 -8.58 -1.75 3.23
N ASP A 38 -8.84 -0.56 2.74
CA ASP A 38 -7.79 0.40 2.40
C ASP A 38 -7.05 0.85 3.65
N PHE A 39 -5.78 1.16 3.50
CA PHE A 39 -4.94 1.55 4.62
C PHE A 39 -4.18 2.83 4.31
N LEU A 40 -4.22 3.76 5.26
CA LEU A 40 -3.43 4.99 5.21
C LEU A 40 -2.47 5.01 6.39
N LEU A 41 -1.18 5.04 6.09
CA LEU A 41 -0.16 5.15 7.13
C LEU A 41 0.41 6.56 7.11
N ILE A 42 0.39 7.22 8.26
CA ILE A 42 1.09 8.48 8.45
C ILE A 42 2.35 8.15 9.24
N GLY A 43 3.44 7.91 8.52
CA GLY A 43 4.70 7.46 9.10
C GLY A 43 5.47 6.61 8.12
N ASP A 44 6.47 5.91 8.60
CA ASP A 44 7.39 5.14 7.78
C ASP A 44 7.20 3.64 7.95
N VAL A 45 7.55 2.90 6.90
CA VAL A 45 7.68 1.44 6.98
C VAL A 45 9.18 1.13 6.92
N ASN A 46 9.73 0.69 8.02
CA ASN A 46 11.16 0.41 8.12
C ASN A 46 11.51 -0.94 7.47
N PRO A 47 12.78 -1.15 7.12
CA PRO A 47 13.20 -2.45 6.59
C PRO A 47 12.79 -3.57 7.55
N GLY A 48 12.22 -4.63 7.00
CA GLY A 48 11.72 -5.74 7.80
C GLY A 48 10.30 -5.55 8.32
N GLY A 49 9.72 -4.35 8.18
CA GLY A 49 8.31 -4.12 8.47
C GLY A 49 7.45 -4.46 7.27
N GLN A 50 6.18 -4.75 7.51
CA GLN A 50 5.28 -5.15 6.45
C GLN A 50 3.87 -4.66 6.69
N ILE A 51 3.21 -4.24 5.60
CA ILE A 51 1.79 -3.92 5.59
C ILE A 51 1.10 -4.87 4.62
N ARG A 52 -0.03 -5.43 5.07
CA ARG A 52 -0.92 -6.21 4.21
C ARG A 52 -2.30 -5.59 4.25
N SER A 53 -2.86 -5.33 3.08
CA SER A 53 -4.20 -4.77 2.97
C SER A 53 -4.96 -5.48 1.87
N ASN A 54 -6.24 -5.73 2.09
CA ASN A 54 -7.07 -6.30 1.03
C ASN A 54 -7.47 -5.26 0.00
N GLY A 55 -7.24 -3.99 0.28
CA GLY A 55 -7.50 -2.88 -0.61
C GLY A 55 -6.23 -2.16 -1.00
N ASN A 56 -6.32 -0.84 -1.08
CA ASN A 56 -5.22 0.05 -1.45
C ASN A 56 -4.40 0.42 -0.23
N VAL A 57 -3.12 0.75 -0.45
CA VAL A 57 -2.24 1.21 0.63
C VAL A 57 -1.66 2.57 0.25
N PHE A 58 -1.84 3.55 1.13
CA PHE A 58 -1.30 4.89 0.95
C PHE A 58 -0.39 5.21 2.13
N VAL A 59 0.86 5.57 1.83
CA VAL A 59 1.84 5.85 2.88
C VAL A 59 2.31 7.29 2.77
N LEU A 60 2.05 8.08 3.81
CA LEU A 60 2.58 9.43 3.92
C LEU A 60 3.89 9.36 4.71
N GLY A 61 4.92 8.91 4.03
CA GLY A 61 6.24 8.70 4.62
C GLY A 61 7.07 7.80 3.72
N ASN A 62 8.14 7.29 4.26
CA ASN A 62 9.10 6.50 3.50
C ASN A 62 8.76 5.01 3.57
N ILE A 63 8.79 4.36 2.42
CA ILE A 63 8.56 2.92 2.33
C ILE A 63 9.90 2.25 2.11
N LYS A 64 10.39 1.55 3.12
CA LYS A 64 11.65 0.79 3.06
C LYS A 64 11.44 -0.69 3.32
N GLY A 65 10.21 -1.08 3.60
CA GLY A 65 9.84 -2.46 3.87
C GLY A 65 8.94 -3.02 2.79
N ILE A 66 8.09 -3.95 3.16
CA ILE A 66 7.21 -4.66 2.23
C ILE A 66 5.79 -4.13 2.35
N ILE A 67 5.19 -3.81 1.20
CA ILE A 67 3.79 -3.44 1.13
C ILE A 67 3.07 -4.44 0.26
N HIS A 68 2.02 -5.05 0.79
CA HIS A 68 1.20 -6.00 0.04
C HIS A 68 -0.24 -5.50 -0.02
N ALA A 69 -0.59 -4.88 -1.13
CA ALA A 69 -1.95 -4.43 -1.40
C ALA A 69 -2.71 -5.55 -2.11
N GLY A 70 -4.04 -5.51 -2.03
CA GLY A 70 -4.87 -6.52 -2.66
C GLY A 70 -4.53 -7.94 -2.18
N PHE A 71 -4.25 -8.08 -0.90
CA PHE A 71 -3.69 -9.29 -0.32
C PHE A 71 -4.51 -10.56 -0.62
N GLU A 72 -5.82 -10.41 -0.74
CA GLU A 72 -6.70 -11.54 -1.04
C GLU A 72 -6.99 -11.71 -2.54
N GLY A 73 -6.19 -11.08 -3.40
CA GLY A 73 -6.26 -11.30 -4.84
C GLY A 73 -6.78 -10.14 -5.68
N ASN A 74 -6.96 -8.96 -5.08
CA ASN A 74 -7.45 -7.81 -5.82
C ASN A 74 -6.31 -7.16 -6.61
N GLU A 75 -6.28 -7.43 -7.93
CA GLU A 75 -5.25 -6.86 -8.80
C GLU A 75 -5.48 -5.38 -9.14
N ASN A 76 -6.63 -4.83 -8.77
CA ASN A 76 -6.92 -3.43 -8.99
C ASN A 76 -6.41 -2.53 -7.86
N ALA A 77 -5.88 -3.12 -6.81
CA ALA A 77 -5.33 -2.36 -5.70
C ALA A 77 -4.09 -1.57 -6.13
N VAL A 78 -3.87 -0.43 -5.48
CA VAL A 78 -2.70 0.40 -5.74
C VAL A 78 -1.94 0.64 -4.45
N VAL A 79 -0.65 0.96 -4.60
CA VAL A 79 0.19 1.39 -3.49
C VAL A 79 0.75 2.75 -3.87
N ALA A 80 0.66 3.72 -2.96
CA ALA A 80 1.19 5.05 -3.21
C ALA A 80 2.07 5.49 -2.04
N GLY A 81 3.18 6.15 -2.35
CA GLY A 81 4.09 6.67 -1.33
C GLY A 81 5.47 6.94 -1.89
N LYS A 82 6.43 7.10 -0.99
CA LYS A 82 7.84 7.27 -1.34
C LYS A 82 8.53 5.93 -1.21
N PHE A 83 8.90 5.34 -2.33
CA PHE A 83 9.61 4.06 -2.31
C PHE A 83 11.10 4.29 -2.19
N LEU A 84 11.68 3.80 -1.11
CA LEU A 84 13.12 3.90 -0.86
C LEU A 84 13.72 2.50 -0.77
N TYR A 85 15.02 2.43 -1.04
CA TYR A 85 15.73 1.16 -1.01
C TYR A 85 15.86 0.63 0.42
N PRO A 86 15.67 -0.66 0.67
CA PRO A 86 15.27 -1.73 -0.24
C PRO A 86 13.80 -2.12 -0.06
N SER A 87 12.90 -1.44 -0.72
CA SER A 87 11.48 -1.76 -0.60
C SER A 87 11.06 -2.86 -1.54
N GLN A 88 9.89 -3.44 -1.27
CA GLN A 88 9.25 -4.42 -2.13
C GLN A 88 7.76 -4.13 -2.14
N VAL A 89 7.15 -4.20 -3.30
CA VAL A 89 5.71 -4.00 -3.45
C VAL A 89 5.09 -5.28 -3.99
N ARG A 90 3.99 -5.68 -3.37
CA ARG A 90 3.18 -6.80 -3.84
C ARG A 90 1.77 -6.31 -4.06
N ILE A 91 1.16 -6.76 -5.15
CA ILE A 91 -0.25 -6.51 -5.43
C ILE A 91 -0.85 -7.84 -5.85
N ALA A 92 -1.80 -8.35 -5.07
CA ALA A 92 -2.37 -9.68 -5.25
C ALA A 92 -1.24 -10.72 -5.24
N ASP A 93 -1.04 -11.46 -6.33
CA ASP A 93 0.03 -12.45 -6.43
C ASP A 93 1.27 -11.92 -7.17
N LYS A 94 1.29 -10.64 -7.53
CA LYS A 94 2.41 -10.05 -8.24
C LYS A 94 3.41 -9.46 -7.26
N VAL A 95 4.69 -9.46 -7.64
CA VAL A 95 5.76 -8.95 -6.79
C VAL A 95 6.67 -8.05 -7.62
N TYR A 96 7.05 -6.91 -7.05
CA TYR A 96 8.03 -6.00 -7.63
C TYR A 96 9.09 -5.71 -6.57
N GLY A 97 10.33 -6.09 -6.85
CA GLY A 97 11.46 -5.79 -5.98
C GLY A 97 12.27 -4.65 -6.58
N PHE A 98 12.53 -3.62 -5.80
CA PHE A 98 13.33 -2.50 -6.26
C PHE A 98 14.81 -2.88 -6.24
N ASP A 99 15.53 -2.50 -7.30
CA ASP A 99 16.97 -2.70 -7.38
C ASP A 99 17.68 -1.35 -7.47
N SER A 100 19.01 -1.36 -7.57
CA SER A 100 19.78 -0.12 -7.56
C SER A 100 19.47 0.78 -8.77
N GLU A 101 19.05 0.22 -9.87
CA GLU A 101 18.71 1.02 -11.06
C GLU A 101 17.44 1.83 -10.85
N ASP A 102 16.48 1.29 -10.11
CA ASP A 102 15.21 1.96 -9.86
C ASP A 102 15.38 3.28 -9.11
N TYR A 103 16.45 3.39 -8.32
CA TYR A 103 16.65 4.57 -7.47
C TYR A 103 17.44 5.69 -8.11
N LYS A 104 17.99 5.47 -9.29
CA LYS A 104 18.77 6.51 -9.98
C LYS A 104 17.90 7.67 -10.44
N GLU A 105 16.64 7.40 -10.70
CA GLU A 105 15.71 8.41 -11.23
C GLU A 105 14.72 8.89 -10.18
N VAL A 106 14.83 8.40 -8.95
CA VAL A 106 13.90 8.75 -7.87
C VAL A 106 14.57 9.72 -6.92
N THR A 107 13.91 10.84 -6.66
CA THR A 107 14.37 11.78 -5.64
C THR A 107 13.59 11.51 -4.35
N GLU A 108 14.15 11.95 -3.22
CA GLU A 108 13.52 11.73 -1.91
C GLU A 108 12.18 12.44 -1.76
N THR A 109 11.89 13.39 -2.64
CA THR A 109 10.65 14.16 -2.58
C THR A 109 9.56 13.62 -3.48
N ASP A 110 9.89 12.67 -4.35
CA ASP A 110 8.93 12.18 -5.32
C ASP A 110 8.00 11.13 -4.74
N LEU A 111 6.73 11.27 -5.07
CA LEU A 111 5.71 10.27 -4.74
C LEU A 111 5.39 9.46 -5.98
N PHE A 112 5.28 8.15 -5.79
CA PHE A 112 5.00 7.23 -6.86
C PHE A 112 3.81 6.36 -6.51
N SER A 113 3.25 5.72 -7.53
CA SER A 113 2.21 4.73 -7.36
C SER A 113 2.64 3.42 -8.03
N ALA A 114 2.21 2.32 -7.45
CA ALA A 114 2.41 0.99 -8.00
C ALA A 114 1.05 0.41 -8.33
N PHE A 115 0.91 -0.18 -9.50
CA PHE A 115 -0.34 -0.78 -9.95
C PHE A 115 -0.05 -1.88 -10.95
N VAL A 116 -1.03 -2.76 -11.17
CA VAL A 116 -0.91 -3.86 -12.14
C VAL A 116 -1.47 -3.38 -13.47
N ASN A 117 -0.66 -3.49 -14.53
CA ASN A 117 -1.08 -3.10 -15.87
C ASN A 117 -1.85 -4.22 -16.57
N ASP A 118 -2.24 -3.97 -17.84
CA ASP A 118 -3.02 -4.95 -18.60
C ASP A 118 -2.25 -6.23 -18.89
N ALA A 119 -0.92 -6.19 -18.83
CA ALA A 119 -0.09 -7.38 -19.02
C ALA A 119 0.07 -8.20 -17.74
N GLY A 120 -0.52 -7.76 -16.63
CA GLY A 120 -0.41 -8.47 -15.37
C GLY A 120 0.88 -8.21 -14.61
N GLU A 121 1.54 -7.11 -14.90
CA GLU A 121 2.82 -6.76 -14.27
C GLU A 121 2.67 -5.49 -13.45
N ILE A 122 3.41 -5.43 -12.34
CA ILE A 122 3.43 -4.21 -11.52
C ILE A 122 4.24 -3.14 -12.23
N VAL A 123 3.65 -1.96 -12.33
CA VAL A 123 4.28 -0.78 -12.92
C VAL A 123 4.40 0.28 -11.83
N ILE A 124 5.55 0.96 -11.79
CA ILE A 124 5.77 2.09 -10.89
C ILE A 124 5.74 3.35 -11.73
N ASP A 125 4.89 4.30 -11.36
CA ASP A 125 4.74 5.55 -12.10
C ASP A 125 4.43 6.69 -11.14
N GLY A 126 4.44 7.92 -11.63
CA GLY A 126 4.14 9.07 -10.80
C GLY A 126 2.75 8.97 -10.17
N ILE A 127 2.62 9.55 -8.99
CA ILE A 127 1.40 9.41 -8.20
C ILE A 127 0.16 9.93 -8.94
N HIS A 128 0.33 10.89 -9.83
CA HIS A 128 -0.78 11.46 -10.57
C HIS A 128 -1.46 10.47 -11.52
N LYS A 129 -0.81 9.35 -11.84
CA LYS A 129 -1.39 8.31 -12.70
C LYS A 129 -2.61 7.65 -12.05
N ILE A 130 -2.72 7.66 -10.74
CA ILE A 130 -3.81 6.97 -10.04
C ILE A 130 -5.17 7.42 -10.56
N ARG A 131 -5.35 8.72 -10.77
CA ARG A 131 -6.66 9.23 -11.19
C ARG A 131 -7.03 8.79 -12.62
N LYS A 132 -6.06 8.36 -13.42
CA LYS A 132 -6.33 7.85 -14.76
C LYS A 132 -6.59 6.36 -14.78
N ILE A 133 -5.85 5.61 -13.95
CA ILE A 133 -5.94 4.15 -13.95
C ILE A 133 -6.97 3.61 -12.97
N ARG A 134 -7.28 4.37 -11.92
CA ARG A 134 -8.26 3.95 -10.90
C ARG A 134 -9.13 5.14 -10.51
N PRO A 135 -9.91 5.69 -11.44
CA PRO A 135 -10.76 6.84 -11.11
C PRO A 135 -11.79 6.52 -10.04
N GLU A 136 -12.13 5.25 -9.85
CA GLU A 136 -13.07 4.82 -8.83
C GLU A 136 -12.59 5.09 -7.41
N ILE A 137 -11.29 5.31 -7.20
CA ILE A 137 -10.76 5.67 -5.88
C ILE A 137 -11.34 7.00 -5.42
N SER A 138 -11.66 7.89 -6.35
CA SER A 138 -12.23 9.19 -6.02
C SER A 138 -13.74 9.14 -5.80
N ASN A 139 -14.38 8.00 -5.98
CA ASN A 139 -15.78 7.83 -5.72
C ASN A 139 -16.05 7.82 -4.23
N PHE A 140 -16.57 8.92 -3.76
CA PHE A 140 -16.72 9.13 -2.34
C PHE A 140 -18.18 8.94 -1.94
N GLN A 141 -18.50 7.76 -1.44
CA GLN A 141 -19.87 7.40 -1.09
C GLN A 141 -20.43 8.27 0.03
N GLY A 142 -19.62 8.53 1.03
CA GLY A 142 -20.05 9.29 2.18
C GLY A 142 -20.35 10.75 1.87
N GLY A 143 -19.89 11.26 0.77
CA GLY A 143 -20.07 12.65 0.38
C GLY A 143 -21.33 12.94 -0.38
N ARG A 144 -22.16 11.96 -0.55
CA ARG A 144 -23.38 12.13 -1.37
C ARG A 144 -24.63 12.14 -0.57
#